data_a96ccff5e7dfe65b5351c9d720dcdb4a
#
_entry.id   a96ccff5e7dfe65b5351c9d720dcdb4a
#
_cell.length_a   1.000
_cell.length_b   1.000
_cell.length_c   1.000
_cell.angle_alpha   90.00
_cell.angle_beta   90.00
_cell.angle_gamma   90.00
#
_symmetry.space_group_name_H-M   'P 1'
#
loop_
_entity.id
_entity.type
_entity.pdbx_description
1 polymer ?
#
loop_
_entity_poly.entity_id
_entity_poly.type
_entity_poly.pdbx_seq_one_letter_code
_entity_poly.pdbx_strand_id
1 'polypeptide(L)'
;MILLKAENLVKRYGGRTVVDHVSFEVGAREVIGLLGRNGAGKTTTFRMTIGMVRPDGGTVLFNGADITRLPMYKRSRRGMGYLSQEPSVFLRLTVEQNLLAILEYTRRSRSERLTEANKLLAQFGLERNRRQKAYSLSGGERRKLEIARALVTNPSLILLDEPFSGVDPIAVEDLQREIRQLREQMGKAILITDHNVQRTLEVCDRALIISDGKVLAQGPPKELINNELVRKTYLGHTFRGDEFD
;
A
#
# COMPACT_ATOMS: atom_id res chain seq x y z
N MET A 1 11.77 -10.63 10.55
CA MET A 1 10.52 -10.93 11.32
C MET A 1 9.34 -10.72 10.37
N ILE A 2 8.49 -11.75 10.19
CA ILE A 2 7.29 -11.66 9.35
C ILE A 2 6.25 -10.82 10.08
N LEU A 3 5.78 -9.77 9.41
CA LEU A 3 4.77 -8.85 9.92
C LEU A 3 3.36 -9.24 9.46
N LEU A 4 3.20 -9.58 8.18
CA LEU A 4 1.96 -10.04 7.58
C LEU A 4 2.21 -11.38 6.90
N LYS A 5 1.27 -12.32 7.03
CA LYS A 5 1.25 -13.59 6.31
C LYS A 5 -0.15 -13.86 5.78
N ALA A 6 -0.25 -14.04 4.49
CA ALA A 6 -1.44 -14.52 3.80
C ALA A 6 -1.21 -15.98 3.40
N GLU A 7 -2.10 -16.89 3.76
CA GLU A 7 -1.95 -18.32 3.52
C GLU A 7 -3.17 -18.87 2.78
N ASN A 8 -2.93 -19.44 1.60
CA ASN A 8 -3.92 -20.16 0.79
C ASN A 8 -5.22 -19.37 0.58
N LEU A 9 -5.12 -18.07 0.32
CA LEU A 9 -6.29 -17.21 0.13
C LEU A 9 -7.10 -17.67 -1.08
N VAL A 10 -8.39 -17.85 -0.87
CA VAL A 10 -9.35 -18.22 -1.94
C VAL A 10 -10.48 -17.21 -1.95
N LYS A 11 -10.89 -16.78 -3.17
CA LYS A 11 -12.08 -15.97 -3.38
C LYS A 11 -12.83 -16.37 -4.64
N ARG A 12 -14.14 -16.50 -4.49
CA ARG A 12 -15.05 -16.85 -5.58
C ARG A 12 -16.14 -15.80 -5.73
N TYR A 13 -16.51 -15.49 -6.98
CA TYR A 13 -17.65 -14.64 -7.31
C TYR A 13 -18.46 -15.31 -8.44
N GLY A 14 -19.76 -15.49 -8.23
CA GLY A 14 -20.64 -16.06 -9.25
C GLY A 14 -20.15 -17.42 -9.81
N GLY A 15 -19.63 -18.30 -8.94
CA GLY A 15 -19.07 -19.60 -9.33
C GLY A 15 -17.65 -19.57 -9.90
N ARG A 16 -17.10 -18.39 -10.23
CA ARG A 16 -15.72 -18.24 -10.74
C ARG A 16 -14.75 -18.01 -9.58
N THR A 17 -13.68 -18.80 -9.52
CA THR A 17 -12.56 -18.57 -8.61
C THR A 17 -11.68 -17.45 -9.18
N VAL A 18 -11.57 -16.33 -8.45
CA VAL A 18 -10.78 -15.13 -8.83
C VAL A 18 -9.45 -15.08 -8.11
N VAL A 19 -9.36 -15.71 -6.93
CA VAL A 19 -8.11 -15.93 -6.19
C VAL A 19 -8.12 -17.39 -5.77
N ASP A 20 -7.05 -18.10 -6.10
CA ASP A 20 -6.94 -19.54 -5.96
C ASP A 20 -5.63 -19.90 -5.23
N HIS A 21 -5.75 -20.12 -3.91
CA HIS A 21 -4.67 -20.52 -2.99
C HIS A 21 -3.44 -19.59 -3.02
N VAL A 22 -3.67 -18.27 -3.11
CA VAL A 22 -2.59 -17.27 -3.08
C VAL A 22 -2.00 -17.19 -1.68
N SER A 23 -0.67 -17.35 -1.59
CA SER A 23 0.09 -17.24 -0.34
C SER A 23 1.25 -16.27 -0.53
N PHE A 24 1.50 -15.40 0.47
CA PHE A 24 2.65 -14.50 0.50
C PHE A 24 2.89 -13.97 1.92
N GLU A 25 4.06 -13.40 2.12
CA GLU A 25 4.48 -12.82 3.40
C GLU A 25 5.08 -11.44 3.17
N VAL A 26 4.92 -10.55 4.16
CA VAL A 26 5.56 -9.22 4.21
C VAL A 26 6.40 -9.16 5.48
N GLY A 27 7.69 -8.94 5.33
CA GLY A 27 8.63 -8.73 6.43
C GLY A 27 8.52 -7.32 7.02
N ALA A 28 9.11 -7.14 8.20
CA ALA A 28 9.28 -5.81 8.78
C ALA A 28 10.25 -4.99 7.92
N ARG A 29 9.94 -3.71 7.66
CA ARG A 29 10.74 -2.79 6.83
C ARG A 29 10.94 -3.29 5.39
N GLU A 30 10.02 -4.04 4.87
CA GLU A 30 10.07 -4.60 3.53
C GLU A 30 9.01 -3.96 2.64
N VAL A 31 9.37 -3.67 1.39
CA VAL A 31 8.44 -3.23 0.34
C VAL A 31 8.17 -4.41 -0.58
N ILE A 32 6.90 -4.82 -0.65
CA ILE A 32 6.46 -5.91 -1.52
C ILE A 32 5.48 -5.40 -2.57
N GLY A 33 5.74 -5.73 -3.84
CA GLY A 33 4.84 -5.49 -4.96
C GLY A 33 3.91 -6.68 -5.20
N LEU A 34 2.62 -6.39 -5.37
CA LEU A 34 1.61 -7.35 -5.82
C LEU A 34 1.23 -7.02 -7.26
N LEU A 35 1.83 -7.71 -8.22
CA LEU A 35 1.79 -7.40 -9.64
C LEU A 35 0.98 -8.44 -10.43
N GLY A 36 0.60 -8.10 -11.65
CA GLY A 36 -0.12 -8.99 -12.57
C GLY A 36 -1.03 -8.19 -13.52
N ARG A 37 -1.56 -8.84 -14.53
CA ARG A 37 -2.46 -8.23 -15.53
C ARG A 37 -3.81 -7.82 -14.90
N ASN A 38 -4.57 -6.99 -15.62
CA ASN A 38 -5.93 -6.67 -15.21
C ASN A 38 -6.78 -7.95 -15.15
N GLY A 39 -7.56 -8.10 -14.08
CA GLY A 39 -8.36 -9.31 -13.84
C GLY A 39 -7.59 -10.51 -13.25
N ALA A 40 -6.28 -10.42 -13.03
CA ALA A 40 -5.47 -11.52 -12.48
C ALA A 40 -5.77 -11.88 -11.01
N GLY A 41 -6.53 -11.07 -10.28
CA GLY A 41 -6.85 -11.31 -8.86
C GLY A 41 -6.11 -10.41 -7.86
N LYS A 42 -5.22 -9.51 -8.32
CA LYS A 42 -4.44 -8.59 -7.47
C LYS A 42 -5.30 -7.80 -6.48
N THR A 43 -6.20 -6.98 -7.02
CA THR A 43 -7.07 -6.10 -6.22
C THR A 43 -7.92 -6.89 -5.24
N THR A 44 -8.39 -8.09 -5.61
CA THR A 44 -9.14 -8.97 -4.70
C THR A 44 -8.25 -9.49 -3.58
N THR A 45 -7.04 -9.97 -3.90
CA THR A 45 -6.05 -10.41 -2.91
C THR A 45 -5.70 -9.27 -1.95
N PHE A 46 -5.41 -8.09 -2.48
CA PHE A 46 -5.12 -6.90 -1.70
C PHE A 46 -6.29 -6.51 -0.78
N ARG A 47 -7.53 -6.50 -1.30
CA ARG A 47 -8.74 -6.19 -0.52
C ARG A 47 -9.04 -7.22 0.57
N MET A 48 -8.72 -8.49 0.34
CA MET A 48 -8.77 -9.52 1.39
C MET A 48 -7.73 -9.25 2.47
N THR A 49 -6.53 -8.83 2.08
CA THR A 49 -5.43 -8.51 3.01
C THR A 49 -5.76 -7.32 3.92
N ILE A 50 -6.39 -6.27 3.40
CA ILE A 50 -6.80 -5.10 4.21
C ILE A 50 -8.11 -5.30 4.97
N GLY A 51 -8.91 -6.33 4.61
CA GLY A 51 -10.18 -6.64 5.27
C GLY A 51 -11.40 -5.93 4.70
N MET A 52 -11.32 -5.46 3.45
CA MET A 52 -12.47 -4.97 2.66
C MET A 52 -13.30 -6.11 2.09
N VAL A 53 -12.65 -7.23 1.76
CA VAL A 53 -13.28 -8.43 1.24
C VAL A 53 -12.92 -9.59 2.16
N ARG A 54 -13.92 -10.40 2.52
CA ARG A 54 -13.69 -11.62 3.28
C ARG A 54 -13.27 -12.74 2.33
N PRO A 55 -12.16 -13.46 2.61
CA PRO A 55 -11.81 -14.65 1.86
C PRO A 55 -12.84 -15.77 2.09
N ASP A 56 -13.00 -16.63 1.09
CA ASP A 56 -13.82 -17.83 1.18
C ASP A 56 -13.01 -19.02 1.73
N GLY A 57 -11.68 -18.95 1.62
CA GLY A 57 -10.71 -19.90 2.20
C GLY A 57 -9.37 -19.22 2.49
N GLY A 58 -8.55 -19.89 3.30
CA GLY A 58 -7.26 -19.37 3.73
C GLY A 58 -7.31 -18.42 4.91
N THR A 59 -6.16 -17.91 5.32
CA THR A 59 -5.99 -17.08 6.51
C THR A 59 -5.11 -15.87 6.24
N VAL A 60 -5.34 -14.80 7.01
CA VAL A 60 -4.48 -13.60 7.07
C VAL A 60 -4.04 -13.43 8.52
N LEU A 61 -2.73 -13.52 8.74
CA LEU A 61 -2.10 -13.30 10.04
C LEU A 61 -1.37 -11.96 10.02
N PHE A 62 -1.47 -11.19 11.11
CA PHE A 62 -0.73 -9.94 11.30
C PHE A 62 -0.12 -9.92 12.69
N ASN A 63 1.21 -9.77 12.76
CA ASN A 63 1.99 -9.94 13.99
C ASN A 63 1.68 -11.29 14.69
N GLY A 64 1.53 -12.37 13.91
CA GLY A 64 1.19 -13.70 14.41
C GLY A 64 -0.28 -13.91 14.81
N ALA A 65 -1.09 -12.86 14.85
CA ALA A 65 -2.49 -12.96 15.22
C ALA A 65 -3.39 -13.13 13.98
N ASP A 66 -4.37 -14.02 14.03
CA ASP A 66 -5.36 -14.19 12.97
C ASP A 66 -6.29 -12.96 12.89
N ILE A 67 -6.28 -12.31 11.73
CA ILE A 67 -7.11 -11.16 11.40
C ILE A 67 -8.10 -11.44 10.27
N THR A 68 -8.20 -12.69 9.81
CA THR A 68 -8.97 -13.11 8.63
C THR A 68 -10.39 -12.56 8.62
N ARG A 69 -11.07 -12.64 9.77
CA ARG A 69 -12.47 -12.21 9.93
C ARG A 69 -12.63 -10.78 10.42
N LEU A 70 -11.52 -10.07 10.66
CA LEU A 70 -11.58 -8.70 11.14
C LEU A 70 -11.83 -7.72 10.00
N PRO A 71 -12.80 -6.80 10.13
CA PRO A 71 -13.01 -5.74 9.16
C PRO A 71 -11.86 -4.72 9.20
N MET A 72 -11.71 -3.95 8.11
CA MET A 72 -10.63 -3.00 7.88
C MET A 72 -10.35 -2.08 9.10
N TYR A 73 -11.37 -1.50 9.72
CA TYR A 73 -11.18 -0.59 10.87
C TYR A 73 -10.54 -1.26 12.09
N LYS A 74 -10.80 -2.57 12.31
CA LYS A 74 -10.15 -3.35 13.37
C LYS A 74 -8.70 -3.68 13.03
N ARG A 75 -8.40 -3.91 11.73
CA ARG A 75 -7.03 -4.12 11.24
C ARG A 75 -6.23 -2.83 11.33
N SER A 76 -6.83 -1.69 11.01
CA SER A 76 -6.21 -0.37 11.17
C SER A 76 -5.80 -0.10 12.62
N ARG A 77 -6.66 -0.41 13.59
CA ARG A 77 -6.34 -0.28 15.03
C ARG A 77 -5.21 -1.20 15.50
N ARG A 78 -4.87 -2.23 14.72
CA ARG A 78 -3.75 -3.15 14.98
C ARG A 78 -2.45 -2.71 14.31
N GLY A 79 -2.47 -1.61 13.56
CA GLY A 79 -1.27 -1.06 12.93
C GLY A 79 -1.17 -1.30 11.43
N MET A 80 -2.30 -1.49 10.73
CA MET A 80 -2.34 -1.51 9.26
C MET A 80 -2.85 -0.16 8.74
N GLY A 81 -2.06 0.54 7.93
CA GLY A 81 -2.44 1.74 7.21
C GLY A 81 -2.94 1.41 5.81
N TYR A 82 -3.80 2.24 5.26
CA TYR A 82 -4.29 2.09 3.88
C TYR A 82 -4.31 3.45 3.18
N LEU A 83 -3.76 3.47 1.99
CA LEU A 83 -3.80 4.61 1.09
C LEU A 83 -4.49 4.16 -0.21
N SER A 84 -5.69 4.69 -0.44
CA SER A 84 -6.51 4.37 -1.61
C SER A 84 -5.99 5.01 -2.88
N GLN A 85 -6.35 4.43 -4.01
CA GLN A 85 -6.13 5.02 -5.34
C GLN A 85 -6.86 6.37 -5.48
N GLU A 86 -8.10 6.42 -5.01
CA GLU A 86 -8.88 7.67 -5.02
C GLU A 86 -8.46 8.63 -3.91
N PRO A 87 -8.41 9.95 -4.20
CA PRO A 87 -8.10 10.95 -3.19
C PRO A 87 -9.02 10.84 -1.98
N SER A 88 -8.41 10.71 -0.78
CA SER A 88 -9.15 10.45 0.46
C SER A 88 -9.24 11.65 1.40
N VAL A 89 -8.68 12.81 1.03
CA VAL A 89 -8.68 14.01 1.87
C VAL A 89 -10.06 14.64 1.99
N PHE A 90 -10.36 15.18 3.16
CA PHE A 90 -11.56 15.98 3.38
C PHE A 90 -11.35 17.38 2.80
N LEU A 91 -11.78 17.60 1.56
CA LEU A 91 -11.48 18.81 0.78
C LEU A 91 -11.88 20.12 1.48
N ARG A 92 -13.00 20.13 2.22
CA ARG A 92 -13.52 21.29 2.93
C ARG A 92 -12.88 21.56 4.30
N LEU A 93 -12.08 20.61 4.80
CA LEU A 93 -11.32 20.79 6.04
C LEU A 93 -9.95 21.40 5.72
N THR A 94 -9.37 22.08 6.73
CA THR A 94 -7.97 22.53 6.62
C THR A 94 -7.02 21.33 6.67
N VAL A 95 -5.75 21.54 6.31
CA VAL A 95 -4.70 20.53 6.41
C VAL A 95 -4.62 19.98 7.84
N GLU A 96 -4.56 20.86 8.84
CA GLU A 96 -4.56 20.44 10.25
C GLU A 96 -5.83 19.70 10.64
N GLN A 97 -7.01 20.19 10.23
CA GLN A 97 -8.28 19.54 10.52
C GLN A 97 -8.38 18.15 9.90
N ASN A 98 -7.75 17.92 8.74
CA ASN A 98 -7.68 16.59 8.13
C ASN A 98 -6.93 15.58 9.01
N LEU A 99 -5.86 15.98 9.67
CA LEU A 99 -5.11 15.14 10.61
C LEU A 99 -5.89 14.96 11.92
N LEU A 100 -6.41 16.04 12.48
CA LEU A 100 -7.15 16.01 13.74
C LEU A 100 -8.41 15.14 13.65
N ALA A 101 -9.14 15.18 12.52
CA ALA A 101 -10.33 14.35 12.31
C ALA A 101 -10.03 12.84 12.44
N ILE A 102 -8.84 12.38 11.99
CA ILE A 102 -8.43 10.98 12.18
C ILE A 102 -7.95 10.73 13.61
N LEU A 103 -7.23 11.70 14.19
CA LEU A 103 -6.73 11.60 15.57
C LEU A 103 -7.85 11.52 16.61
N GLU A 104 -9.03 12.05 16.34
CA GLU A 104 -10.21 11.96 17.23
C GLU A 104 -10.65 10.52 17.51
N TYR A 105 -10.43 9.61 16.57
CA TYR A 105 -10.72 8.18 16.74
C TYR A 105 -9.65 7.42 17.54
N THR A 106 -8.56 8.12 17.96
CA THR A 106 -7.52 7.56 18.83
C THR A 106 -7.86 7.83 20.30
N ARG A 107 -7.23 7.07 21.22
CA ARG A 107 -7.39 7.30 22.67
C ARG A 107 -6.55 8.45 23.23
N ARG A 108 -5.94 9.28 22.36
CA ARG A 108 -5.08 10.40 22.73
C ARG A 108 -5.89 11.56 23.28
N SER A 109 -5.36 12.26 24.28
CA SER A 109 -5.88 13.55 24.77
C SER A 109 -5.83 14.62 23.67
N ARG A 110 -6.53 15.73 23.87
CA ARG A 110 -6.50 16.87 22.93
C ARG A 110 -5.08 17.40 22.71
N SER A 111 -4.29 17.50 23.78
CA SER A 111 -2.91 17.96 23.72
C SER A 111 -2.04 17.02 22.88
N GLU A 112 -2.12 15.71 23.13
CA GLU A 112 -1.37 14.69 22.38
C GLU A 112 -1.76 14.66 20.89
N ARG A 113 -3.05 14.87 20.57
CA ARG A 113 -3.51 14.97 19.18
C ARG A 113 -2.90 16.17 18.46
N LEU A 114 -2.85 17.33 19.13
CA LEU A 114 -2.22 18.52 18.57
C LEU A 114 -0.71 18.32 18.36
N THR A 115 -0.03 17.72 19.33
CA THR A 115 1.40 17.41 19.23
C THR A 115 1.68 16.46 18.05
N GLU A 116 0.88 15.41 17.89
CA GLU A 116 1.04 14.47 16.77
C GLU A 116 0.72 15.12 15.42
N ALA A 117 -0.33 15.95 15.35
CA ALA A 117 -0.64 16.70 14.13
C ALA A 117 0.52 17.65 13.75
N ASN A 118 1.10 18.37 14.72
CA ASN A 118 2.26 19.22 14.50
C ASN A 118 3.47 18.45 13.97
N LYS A 119 3.76 17.30 14.58
CA LYS A 119 4.83 16.42 14.15
C LYS A 119 4.67 15.97 12.69
N LEU A 120 3.46 15.52 12.32
CA LEU A 120 3.16 15.11 10.95
C LEU A 120 3.24 16.29 9.97
N LEU A 121 2.74 17.47 10.34
CA LEU A 121 2.85 18.67 9.50
C LEU A 121 4.31 19.02 9.21
N ALA A 122 5.16 19.03 10.24
CA ALA A 122 6.59 19.30 10.09
C ALA A 122 7.28 18.23 9.23
N GLN A 123 6.99 16.97 9.49
CA GLN A 123 7.58 15.83 8.78
C GLN A 123 7.31 15.86 7.27
N PHE A 124 6.11 16.29 6.87
CA PHE A 124 5.72 16.37 5.45
C PHE A 124 5.86 17.77 4.84
N GLY A 125 6.42 18.75 5.59
CA GLY A 125 6.61 20.12 5.12
C GLY A 125 5.29 20.85 4.83
N LEU A 126 4.22 20.50 5.58
CA LEU A 126 2.87 21.06 5.42
C LEU A 126 2.55 22.16 6.44
N GLU A 127 3.54 22.63 7.21
CA GLU A 127 3.34 23.64 8.27
C GLU A 127 2.79 24.97 7.73
N ARG A 128 3.31 25.41 6.57
CA ARG A 128 2.86 26.64 5.91
C ARG A 128 1.43 26.52 5.39
N ASN A 129 1.00 25.31 5.05
CA ASN A 129 -0.34 25.01 4.53
C ASN A 129 -1.37 24.73 5.64
N ARG A 130 -0.96 24.70 6.91
CA ARG A 130 -1.76 24.25 8.08
C ARG A 130 -3.21 24.73 8.05
N ARG A 131 -3.42 26.03 7.79
CA ARG A 131 -4.75 26.67 7.79
C ARG A 131 -5.43 26.68 6.43
N GLN A 132 -4.76 26.24 5.37
CA GLN A 132 -5.33 26.16 4.04
C GLN A 132 -6.34 25.01 3.97
N LYS A 133 -7.40 25.20 3.20
CA LYS A 133 -8.35 24.14 2.89
C LYS A 133 -7.73 23.14 1.91
N ALA A 134 -7.99 21.85 2.10
CA ALA A 134 -7.36 20.81 1.29
C ALA A 134 -7.69 20.89 -0.23
N TYR A 135 -8.81 21.52 -0.61
CA TYR A 135 -9.12 21.74 -2.02
C TYR A 135 -8.16 22.73 -2.71
N SER A 136 -7.51 23.63 -1.96
CA SER A 136 -6.59 24.62 -2.51
C SER A 136 -5.12 24.16 -2.59
N LEU A 137 -4.85 22.94 -2.13
CA LEU A 137 -3.50 22.35 -2.19
C LEU A 137 -3.16 21.94 -3.63
N SER A 138 -1.87 22.06 -3.99
CA SER A 138 -1.30 21.42 -5.18
C SER A 138 -1.45 19.90 -5.10
N GLY A 139 -1.29 19.21 -6.24
CA GLY A 139 -1.34 17.73 -6.28
C GLY A 139 -0.33 17.08 -5.32
N GLY A 140 0.93 17.56 -5.32
CA GLY A 140 1.97 17.05 -4.43
C GLY A 140 1.69 17.30 -2.95
N GLU A 141 1.24 18.53 -2.57
CA GLU A 141 0.85 18.83 -1.19
C GLU A 141 -0.33 17.99 -0.72
N ARG A 142 -1.31 17.77 -1.60
CA ARG A 142 -2.46 16.91 -1.30
C ARG A 142 -2.01 15.47 -1.07
N ARG A 143 -1.09 14.95 -1.90
CA ARG A 143 -0.52 13.61 -1.72
C ARG A 143 0.21 13.47 -0.39
N LYS A 144 1.04 14.45 -0.03
CA LYS A 144 1.71 14.49 1.28
C LYS A 144 0.71 14.46 2.44
N LEU A 145 -0.41 15.19 2.30
CA LEU A 145 -1.47 15.16 3.32
C LEU A 145 -2.14 13.79 3.41
N GLU A 146 -2.38 13.10 2.29
CA GLU A 146 -2.92 11.73 2.28
C GLU A 146 -2.01 10.75 3.02
N ILE A 147 -0.72 10.80 2.75
CA ILE A 147 0.26 9.96 3.42
C ILE A 147 0.34 10.30 4.91
N ALA A 148 0.40 11.59 5.27
CA ALA A 148 0.39 12.03 6.66
C ALA A 148 -0.85 11.50 7.42
N ARG A 149 -2.03 11.52 6.79
CA ARG A 149 -3.26 10.96 7.34
C ARG A 149 -3.18 9.44 7.56
N ALA A 150 -2.62 8.72 6.60
CA ALA A 150 -2.43 7.27 6.73
C ALA A 150 -1.48 6.91 7.89
N LEU A 151 -0.54 7.81 8.22
CA LEU A 151 0.43 7.64 9.31
C LEU A 151 -0.05 8.06 10.69
N VAL A 152 -1.20 8.73 10.81
CA VAL A 152 -1.76 9.21 12.09
C VAL A 152 -1.81 8.13 13.16
N THR A 153 -2.14 6.90 12.79
CA THR A 153 -2.21 5.75 13.70
C THR A 153 -0.85 5.06 13.91
N ASN A 154 0.22 5.60 13.35
CA ASN A 154 1.56 5.04 13.35
C ASN A 154 1.60 3.56 12.92
N PRO A 155 1.07 3.21 11.74
CA PRO A 155 1.01 1.83 11.30
C PRO A 155 2.40 1.23 11.12
N SER A 156 2.53 -0.08 11.33
CA SER A 156 3.76 -0.84 11.01
C SER A 156 3.76 -1.36 9.57
N LEU A 157 2.57 -1.54 8.98
CA LEU A 157 2.36 -1.92 7.58
C LEU A 157 1.44 -0.91 6.90
N ILE A 158 1.84 -0.44 5.71
CA ILE A 158 1.04 0.46 4.85
C ILE A 158 0.70 -0.28 3.56
N LEU A 159 -0.57 -0.29 3.20
CA LEU A 159 -1.06 -0.84 1.95
C LEU A 159 -1.35 0.31 0.96
N LEU A 160 -0.72 0.28 -0.21
CA LEU A 160 -0.86 1.27 -1.29
C LEU A 160 -1.58 0.64 -2.47
N ASP A 161 -2.77 1.16 -2.79
CA ASP A 161 -3.61 0.67 -3.88
C ASP A 161 -3.38 1.51 -5.15
N GLU A 162 -2.71 0.94 -6.14
CA GLU A 162 -2.35 1.55 -7.42
C GLU A 162 -1.77 2.98 -7.31
N PRO A 163 -0.71 3.18 -6.50
CA PRO A 163 -0.20 4.52 -6.20
C PRO A 163 0.40 5.26 -7.41
N PHE A 164 0.82 4.54 -8.46
CA PHE A 164 1.42 5.11 -9.68
C PHE A 164 0.43 5.30 -10.82
N SER A 165 -0.84 4.91 -10.63
CA SER A 165 -1.87 4.99 -11.66
C SER A 165 -2.29 6.42 -11.93
N GLY A 166 -2.22 6.84 -13.20
CA GLY A 166 -2.63 8.18 -13.62
C GLY A 166 -1.74 9.32 -13.12
N VAL A 167 -0.55 9.02 -12.64
CA VAL A 167 0.42 9.99 -12.11
C VAL A 167 1.44 10.36 -13.18
N ASP A 168 1.78 11.66 -13.30
CA ASP A 168 2.82 12.12 -14.21
C ASP A 168 4.23 11.63 -13.79
N PRO A 169 5.20 11.55 -14.72
CA PRO A 169 6.52 10.99 -14.44
C PRO A 169 7.26 11.65 -13.26
N ILE A 170 7.18 12.98 -13.14
CA ILE A 170 7.87 13.72 -12.06
C ILE A 170 7.26 13.36 -10.70
N ALA A 171 5.94 13.34 -10.62
CA ALA A 171 5.23 12.98 -9.40
C ALA A 171 5.42 11.48 -9.02
N VAL A 172 5.70 10.61 -9.99
CA VAL A 172 6.09 9.22 -9.73
C VAL A 172 7.42 9.14 -8.99
N GLU A 173 8.44 9.89 -9.44
CA GLU A 173 9.75 9.92 -8.77
C GLU A 173 9.63 10.44 -7.32
N ASP A 174 8.81 11.47 -7.11
CA ASP A 174 8.52 11.98 -5.76
C ASP A 174 7.87 10.91 -4.90
N LEU A 175 6.88 10.20 -5.43
CA LEU A 175 6.20 9.12 -4.70
C LEU A 175 7.13 7.94 -4.40
N GLN A 176 8.00 7.56 -5.33
CA GLN A 176 9.01 6.53 -5.10
C GLN A 176 9.97 6.94 -3.98
N ARG A 177 10.38 8.22 -3.95
CA ARG A 177 11.21 8.78 -2.87
C ARG A 177 10.48 8.71 -1.52
N GLU A 178 9.19 9.06 -1.49
CA GLU A 178 8.36 8.96 -0.29
C GLU A 178 8.24 7.51 0.21
N ILE A 179 8.04 6.54 -0.67
CA ILE A 179 7.99 5.11 -0.33
C ILE A 179 9.32 4.65 0.30
N ARG A 180 10.45 5.05 -0.29
CA ARG A 180 11.78 4.75 0.29
C ARG A 180 11.96 5.39 1.66
N GLN A 181 11.55 6.65 1.86
CA GLN A 181 11.61 7.32 3.16
C GLN A 181 10.75 6.63 4.22
N LEU A 182 9.53 6.20 3.87
CA LEU A 182 8.66 5.44 4.77
C LEU A 182 9.33 4.14 5.25
N ARG A 183 10.00 3.42 4.34
CA ARG A 183 10.72 2.20 4.65
C ARG A 183 11.99 2.46 5.46
N GLU A 184 12.89 3.31 4.96
CA GLU A 184 14.25 3.47 5.47
C GLU A 184 14.30 4.30 6.76
N GLN A 185 13.62 5.45 6.77
CA GLN A 185 13.67 6.38 7.88
C GLN A 185 12.62 6.10 8.94
N MET A 186 11.43 5.64 8.51
CA MET A 186 10.31 5.41 9.43
C MET A 186 10.12 3.93 9.78
N GLY A 187 10.87 3.03 9.16
CA GLY A 187 10.82 1.59 9.44
C GLY A 187 9.49 0.92 9.09
N LYS A 188 8.74 1.47 8.11
CA LYS A 188 7.45 0.91 7.69
C LYS A 188 7.66 -0.25 6.73
N ALA A 189 6.81 -1.28 6.86
CA ALA A 189 6.60 -2.25 5.81
C ALA A 189 5.54 -1.72 4.85
N ILE A 190 5.64 -2.07 3.56
CA ILE A 190 4.74 -1.56 2.53
C ILE A 190 4.33 -2.70 1.62
N LEU A 191 3.02 -2.82 1.35
CA LEU A 191 2.46 -3.68 0.32
C LEU A 191 1.85 -2.80 -0.77
N ILE A 192 2.37 -2.91 -2.00
CA ILE A 192 1.93 -2.10 -3.14
C ILE A 192 1.22 -3.01 -4.13
N THR A 193 0.05 -2.61 -4.63
CA THR A 193 -0.52 -3.18 -5.85
C THR A 193 -0.51 -2.13 -6.94
N ASP A 194 -0.03 -2.48 -8.12
CA ASP A 194 -0.06 -1.59 -9.28
C ASP A 194 -0.08 -2.42 -10.58
N HIS A 195 -0.49 -1.77 -11.68
CA HIS A 195 -0.38 -2.33 -13.02
C HIS A 195 0.90 -1.89 -13.73
N ASN A 196 1.57 -0.83 -13.24
CA ASN A 196 2.86 -0.39 -13.75
C ASN A 196 3.99 -1.17 -13.10
N VAL A 197 4.43 -2.21 -13.81
CA VAL A 197 5.45 -3.16 -13.33
C VAL A 197 6.75 -2.48 -13.00
N GLN A 198 7.28 -1.72 -13.97
CA GLN A 198 8.60 -1.11 -13.87
C GLN A 198 8.70 -0.21 -12.65
N ARG A 199 7.81 0.78 -12.54
CA ARG A 199 7.79 1.75 -11.43
C ARG A 199 7.63 1.08 -10.07
N THR A 200 6.87 -0.03 -10.02
CA THR A 200 6.68 -0.78 -8.78
C THR A 200 7.93 -1.59 -8.42
N LEU A 201 8.54 -2.28 -9.39
CA LEU A 201 9.75 -3.06 -9.15
C LEU A 201 10.94 -2.20 -8.69
N GLU A 202 11.05 -0.94 -9.16
CA GLU A 202 12.10 0.01 -8.76
C GLU A 202 12.10 0.37 -7.26
N VAL A 203 10.99 0.15 -6.56
CA VAL A 203 10.86 0.46 -5.13
C VAL A 203 10.69 -0.77 -4.25
N CYS A 204 10.49 -1.95 -4.85
CA CYS A 204 10.25 -3.18 -4.12
C CYS A 204 11.52 -3.94 -3.78
N ASP A 205 11.57 -4.52 -2.59
CA ASP A 205 12.58 -5.53 -2.23
C ASP A 205 12.27 -6.87 -2.89
N ARG A 206 10.99 -7.23 -2.94
CA ARG A 206 10.46 -8.41 -3.62
C ARG A 206 9.12 -8.09 -4.26
N ALA A 207 8.72 -8.88 -5.25
CA ALA A 207 7.38 -8.81 -5.79
C ALA A 207 6.77 -10.21 -5.96
N LEU A 208 5.44 -10.22 -5.98
CA LEU A 208 4.61 -11.37 -6.26
C LEU A 208 3.85 -11.09 -7.55
N ILE A 209 3.98 -11.96 -8.53
CA ILE A 209 3.25 -11.85 -9.79
C ILE A 209 2.08 -12.84 -9.75
N ILE A 210 0.86 -12.29 -9.89
CA ILE A 210 -0.37 -13.08 -9.96
C ILE A 210 -0.82 -13.18 -11.42
N SER A 211 -1.16 -14.38 -11.84
CA SER A 211 -1.83 -14.69 -13.11
C SER A 211 -2.96 -15.68 -12.86
N ASP A 212 -4.13 -15.41 -13.44
CA ASP A 212 -5.31 -16.27 -13.36
C ASP A 212 -5.67 -16.71 -11.92
N GLY A 213 -5.54 -15.78 -10.99
CA GLY A 213 -5.84 -16.00 -9.57
C GLY A 213 -4.77 -16.74 -8.78
N LYS A 214 -3.65 -17.13 -9.40
CA LYS A 214 -2.57 -17.90 -8.77
C LYS A 214 -1.26 -17.12 -8.76
N VAL A 215 -0.36 -17.49 -7.85
CA VAL A 215 1.01 -16.99 -7.86
C VAL A 215 1.76 -17.62 -9.03
N LEU A 216 2.19 -16.80 -9.98
CA LEU A 216 3.00 -17.21 -11.11
C LEU A 216 4.48 -17.29 -10.74
N ALA A 217 4.98 -16.26 -10.05
CA ALA A 217 6.35 -16.16 -9.57
C ALA A 217 6.43 -15.18 -8.40
N GLN A 218 7.45 -15.35 -7.57
CA GLN A 218 7.79 -14.39 -6.50
C GLN A 218 9.30 -14.36 -6.29
N GLY A 219 9.83 -13.20 -5.96
CA GLY A 219 11.26 -13.01 -5.72
C GLY A 219 11.69 -11.56 -5.82
N PRO A 220 13.00 -11.29 -5.71
CA PRO A 220 13.59 -9.98 -5.98
C PRO A 220 13.34 -9.54 -7.43
N PRO A 221 13.29 -8.20 -7.70
CA PRO A 221 13.08 -7.67 -9.05
C PRO A 221 13.99 -8.31 -10.12
N LYS A 222 15.29 -8.41 -9.86
CA LYS A 222 16.28 -9.01 -10.78
C LYS A 222 15.94 -10.46 -11.21
N GLU A 223 15.45 -11.27 -10.30
CA GLU A 223 15.05 -12.64 -10.59
C GLU A 223 13.76 -12.67 -11.43
N LEU A 224 12.80 -11.82 -11.12
CA LEU A 224 11.51 -11.76 -11.80
C LEU A 224 11.63 -11.28 -13.24
N ILE A 225 12.45 -10.27 -13.51
CA ILE A 225 12.66 -9.74 -14.87
C ILE A 225 13.41 -10.72 -15.78
N ASN A 226 14.23 -11.61 -15.21
CA ASN A 226 14.97 -12.64 -15.93
C ASN A 226 14.21 -13.98 -16.04
N ASN A 227 13.05 -14.10 -15.37
CA ASN A 227 12.25 -15.30 -15.42
C ASN A 227 11.51 -15.40 -16.76
N GLU A 228 11.80 -16.44 -17.56
CA GLU A 228 11.21 -16.63 -18.90
C GLU A 228 9.67 -16.68 -18.87
N LEU A 229 9.10 -17.36 -17.87
CA LEU A 229 7.65 -17.47 -17.73
C LEU A 229 7.02 -16.09 -17.44
N VAL A 230 7.64 -15.28 -16.58
CA VAL A 230 7.23 -13.91 -16.27
C VAL A 230 7.33 -13.04 -17.50
N ARG A 231 8.43 -13.10 -18.24
CA ARG A 231 8.62 -12.35 -19.49
C ARG A 231 7.56 -12.71 -20.51
N LYS A 232 7.33 -13.98 -20.75
CA LYS A 232 6.36 -14.48 -21.74
C LYS A 232 4.91 -14.13 -21.38
N THR A 233 4.54 -14.25 -20.08
CA THR A 233 3.15 -14.15 -19.63
C THR A 233 2.76 -12.71 -19.26
N TYR A 234 3.71 -11.92 -18.74
CA TYR A 234 3.40 -10.65 -18.10
C TYR A 234 4.18 -9.45 -18.64
N LEU A 235 5.52 -9.50 -18.71
CA LEU A 235 6.34 -8.34 -19.09
C LEU A 235 6.32 -8.04 -20.61
N GLY A 236 6.20 -9.09 -21.45
CA GLY A 236 6.31 -8.98 -22.91
C GLY A 236 7.78 -8.90 -23.39
N HIS A 237 7.96 -8.98 -24.72
CA HIS A 237 9.30 -9.03 -25.32
C HIS A 237 10.03 -7.69 -25.35
N THR A 238 9.30 -6.58 -25.20
CA THR A 238 9.86 -5.21 -25.25
C THR A 238 10.31 -4.68 -23.89
N PHE A 239 10.07 -5.40 -22.79
CA PHE A 239 10.50 -4.97 -21.47
C PHE A 239 12.03 -5.03 -21.37
N ARG A 240 12.65 -3.86 -21.23
CA ARG A 240 14.10 -3.70 -21.01
C ARG A 240 14.34 -3.64 -19.51
N GLY A 241 15.10 -4.59 -18.98
CA GLY A 241 15.48 -4.66 -17.57
C GLY A 241 16.75 -3.89 -17.22
N ASP A 242 17.22 -3.01 -18.11
CA ASP A 242 18.52 -2.33 -18.02
C ASP A 242 18.66 -1.46 -16.76
N GLU A 243 17.56 -1.10 -16.11
CA GLU A 243 17.52 -0.26 -14.91
C GLU A 243 17.70 -1.05 -13.60
N PHE A 244 17.78 -2.38 -13.68
CA PHE A 244 17.90 -3.27 -12.52
C PHE A 244 19.27 -3.98 -12.43
N ASP A 245 20.22 -3.63 -13.30
CA ASP A 245 21.60 -4.17 -13.33
C ASP A 245 22.52 -3.57 -12.27
#